data_864dd4837f016af1d65329d431620394
#
_entry.id   864dd4837f016af1d65329d431620394
#
_cell.length_a   1.000
_cell.length_b   1.000
_cell.length_c   1.000
_cell.angle_alpha   90.00
_cell.angle_beta   90.00
_cell.angle_gamma   90.00
#
_symmetry.space_group_name_H-M   'P 1'
#
loop_
_entity.id
_entity.type
_entity.pdbx_description
1 polymer ?
#
loop_
_entity_poly.entity_id
_entity_poly.type
_entity_poly.pdbx_seq_one_letter_code
_entity_poly.pdbx_strand_id
1 'polypeptide(L)'
;MQIFNQDVAAATGRNLVPPGPRVPATDAIVEAEGLRAAAYAAAEHAAELSKLPAVAHWDPTTVAHDVQILVVDRPGWIAANSESLQVMLEPAFNRIAEMNEDLVKSIGSDVTARFSGAQVGAVLAFLATKVLGQFEPYAARAAGNKTKPRLMLVVPNVMTVRDELKLDAEDFRFWVALHELTHVAQFSQAPWLADHILDTATEFLLLNLMPGSVQKMNASQKAARTKELESQLTGVMSLLEGHANVIMDAVDRKLVPSVKTIRQRFDERSAKHNWFGQLLRKIIGLDAKAKQYKQGQAFVSAVVDRIGMEEFNTVWEQPQNLPVMNELEDADAWIARVIQ
;
A
#
# COMPACT_ATOMS: atom_id res chain seq x y z
N MET A 1 14.96 18.89 -6.80
CA MET A 1 14.32 20.07 -6.14
C MET A 1 13.47 19.58 -4.99
N GLN A 2 13.45 20.24 -3.83
CA GLN A 2 12.55 19.84 -2.73
C GLN A 2 11.13 20.35 -2.99
N ILE A 3 10.17 19.46 -3.12
CA ILE A 3 8.75 19.76 -3.32
C ILE A 3 8.13 20.25 -2.02
N PHE A 4 8.52 19.62 -0.94
CA PHE A 4 8.25 20.03 0.44
C PHE A 4 9.49 19.74 1.29
N ASN A 5 9.59 20.41 2.42
CA ASN A 5 10.68 20.13 3.35
C ASN A 5 10.33 18.85 4.15
N GLN A 6 11.01 17.74 3.83
CA GLN A 6 10.75 16.44 4.45
C GLN A 6 11.09 16.42 5.95
N ASP A 7 12.07 17.22 6.39
CA ASP A 7 12.41 17.30 7.82
C ASP A 7 11.32 18.03 8.60
N VAL A 8 10.73 19.09 8.00
CA VAL A 8 9.56 19.77 8.55
C VAL A 8 8.35 18.82 8.58
N ALA A 9 8.14 18.02 7.53
CA ALA A 9 7.06 17.05 7.49
C ALA A 9 7.23 15.99 8.59
N ALA A 10 8.41 15.41 8.70
CA ALA A 10 8.72 14.41 9.73
C ALA A 10 8.62 15.00 11.15
N ALA A 11 9.13 16.22 11.38
CA ALA A 11 9.05 16.89 12.67
C ALA A 11 7.61 17.25 13.06
N THR A 12 6.84 17.82 12.12
CA THR A 12 5.42 18.17 12.35
C THR A 12 4.61 16.91 12.62
N GLY A 13 4.81 15.86 11.82
CA GLY A 13 4.12 14.61 11.99
C GLY A 13 4.40 13.95 13.34
N ARG A 14 5.67 13.91 13.76
CA ARG A 14 6.08 13.40 15.08
C ARG A 14 5.45 14.17 16.24
N ASN A 15 5.34 15.49 16.11
CA ASN A 15 4.77 16.33 17.17
C ASN A 15 3.22 16.20 17.25
N LEU A 16 2.57 15.93 16.13
CA LEU A 16 1.10 15.84 16.05
C LEU A 16 0.56 14.43 16.27
N VAL A 17 1.35 13.39 16.03
CA VAL A 17 0.87 12.01 16.12
C VAL A 17 0.61 11.66 17.59
N PRO A 18 -0.60 11.18 17.94
CA PRO A 18 -0.87 10.72 19.30
C PRO A 18 0.01 9.51 19.64
N PRO A 19 0.49 9.42 20.87
CA PRO A 19 1.24 8.26 21.33
C PRO A 19 0.40 6.99 21.18
N GLY A 20 1.07 5.84 21.08
CA GLY A 20 0.43 4.53 21.14
C GLY A 20 -0.16 4.22 22.53
N PRO A 21 -0.59 2.96 22.76
CA PRO A 21 -1.04 2.51 24.05
C PRO A 21 0.07 2.68 25.10
N ARG A 22 -0.32 3.08 26.31
CA ARG A 22 0.62 3.19 27.44
C ARG A 22 0.86 1.80 28.03
N VAL A 23 2.03 1.24 27.75
CA VAL A 23 2.45 -0.07 28.25
C VAL A 23 3.85 0.01 28.86
N PRO A 24 4.24 -0.91 29.74
CA PRO A 24 5.63 -1.04 30.18
C PRO A 24 6.58 -1.19 29.00
N ALA A 25 7.80 -0.69 29.11
CA ALA A 25 8.80 -0.81 28.04
C ALA A 25 9.12 -2.26 27.67
N THR A 26 9.10 -3.16 28.68
CA THR A 26 9.26 -4.60 28.49
C THR A 26 8.21 -5.19 27.55
N ASP A 27 6.95 -4.81 27.73
CA ASP A 27 5.83 -5.31 26.94
C ASP A 27 5.90 -4.77 25.49
N ALA A 28 6.33 -3.52 25.33
CA ALA A 28 6.57 -2.95 24.00
C ALA A 28 7.70 -3.67 23.25
N ILE A 29 8.77 -4.06 23.96
CA ILE A 29 9.88 -4.84 23.38
C ILE A 29 9.40 -6.24 22.98
N VAL A 30 8.68 -6.93 23.87
CA VAL A 30 8.12 -8.25 23.57
C VAL A 30 7.20 -8.23 22.38
N GLU A 31 6.36 -7.19 22.28
CA GLU A 31 5.46 -7.03 21.13
C GLU A 31 6.23 -6.78 19.82
N ALA A 32 7.27 -5.94 19.86
CA ALA A 32 8.08 -5.64 18.69
C ALA A 32 8.87 -6.88 18.22
N GLU A 33 9.45 -7.64 19.15
CA GLU A 33 10.17 -8.89 18.83
C GLU A 33 9.23 -9.97 18.31
N GLY A 34 8.05 -10.12 18.94
CA GLY A 34 7.03 -11.05 18.49
C GLY A 34 6.50 -10.73 17.08
N LEU A 35 6.30 -9.44 16.78
CA LEU A 35 5.86 -9.01 15.45
C LEU A 35 6.95 -9.24 14.38
N ARG A 36 8.22 -9.02 14.75
CA ARG A 36 9.35 -9.32 13.87
C ARG A 36 9.46 -10.83 13.61
N ALA A 37 9.37 -11.64 14.65
CA ALA A 37 9.42 -13.10 14.53
C ALA A 37 8.26 -13.62 13.66
N ALA A 38 7.06 -13.08 13.85
CA ALA A 38 5.90 -13.40 13.04
C ALA A 38 6.10 -13.07 11.54
N ALA A 39 6.77 -11.95 11.22
CA ALA A 39 7.06 -11.59 9.84
C ALA A 39 8.03 -12.58 9.18
N TYR A 40 9.06 -13.03 9.88
CA TYR A 40 9.95 -14.06 9.35
C TYR A 40 9.24 -15.41 9.20
N ALA A 41 8.45 -15.81 10.19
CA ALA A 41 7.70 -17.06 10.14
C ALA A 41 6.62 -17.10 9.05
N ALA A 42 6.02 -15.96 8.72
CA ALA A 42 4.99 -15.87 7.69
C ALA A 42 5.53 -15.94 6.25
N ALA A 43 6.86 -15.87 6.06
CA ALA A 43 7.47 -15.78 4.72
C ALA A 43 7.19 -17.03 3.86
N GLU A 44 7.45 -18.22 4.38
CA GLU A 44 7.20 -19.48 3.67
C GLU A 44 5.71 -19.67 3.34
N HIS A 45 4.83 -19.24 4.24
CA HIS A 45 3.39 -19.34 4.03
C HIS A 45 2.88 -18.32 2.99
N ALA A 46 3.48 -17.13 2.93
CA ALA A 46 3.19 -16.17 1.86
C ALA A 46 3.59 -16.75 0.49
N ALA A 47 4.74 -17.41 0.39
CA ALA A 47 5.19 -18.08 -0.84
C ALA A 47 4.29 -19.26 -1.21
N GLU A 48 4.00 -20.14 -0.25
CA GLU A 48 3.19 -21.35 -0.45
C GLU A 48 1.75 -21.01 -0.90
N LEU A 49 1.10 -20.08 -0.20
CA LEU A 49 -0.29 -19.72 -0.46
C LEU A 49 -0.45 -18.88 -1.73
N SER A 50 0.48 -17.98 -2.02
CA SER A 50 0.43 -17.14 -3.23
C SER A 50 0.85 -17.89 -4.50
N LYS A 51 1.66 -18.93 -4.38
CA LYS A 51 2.24 -19.69 -5.50
C LYS A 51 2.96 -18.80 -6.53
N LEU A 52 3.53 -17.69 -6.07
CA LEU A 52 4.26 -16.74 -6.90
C LEU A 52 5.71 -17.22 -7.09
N PRO A 53 6.17 -17.51 -8.34
CA PRO A 53 7.51 -18.04 -8.59
C PRO A 53 8.65 -17.17 -8.04
N ALA A 54 8.50 -15.85 -8.08
CA ALA A 54 9.53 -14.92 -7.61
C ALA A 54 9.88 -15.08 -6.12
N VAL A 55 8.97 -15.62 -5.32
CA VAL A 55 9.14 -15.79 -3.87
C VAL A 55 9.13 -17.26 -3.43
N ALA A 56 9.17 -18.20 -4.37
CA ALA A 56 9.14 -19.64 -4.07
C ALA A 56 10.30 -20.12 -3.19
N HIS A 57 11.38 -19.33 -3.07
CA HIS A 57 12.54 -19.58 -2.23
C HIS A 57 12.43 -19.01 -0.81
N TRP A 58 11.31 -18.34 -0.48
CA TRP A 58 11.17 -17.70 0.83
C TRP A 58 11.00 -18.72 1.96
N ASP A 59 11.77 -18.49 2.98
CA ASP A 59 11.69 -19.08 4.30
C ASP A 59 12.09 -18.02 5.35
N PRO A 60 12.05 -18.33 6.66
CA PRO A 60 12.44 -17.37 7.69
C PRO A 60 13.87 -16.83 7.59
N THR A 61 14.77 -17.47 6.81
CA THR A 61 16.16 -17.05 6.63
C THR A 61 16.41 -16.29 5.33
N THR A 62 15.65 -16.57 4.29
CA THR A 62 15.88 -16.05 2.93
C THR A 62 15.08 -14.79 2.62
N VAL A 63 13.90 -14.58 3.22
CA VAL A 63 13.04 -13.40 2.96
C VAL A 63 13.78 -12.07 3.17
N ALA A 64 14.71 -12.04 4.14
CA ALA A 64 15.53 -10.84 4.39
C ALA A 64 16.49 -10.51 3.24
N HIS A 65 16.66 -11.39 2.24
CA HIS A 65 17.44 -11.07 1.05
C HIS A 65 16.69 -10.14 0.11
N ASP A 66 15.36 -10.18 0.11
CA ASP A 66 14.50 -9.43 -0.85
C ASP A 66 13.89 -8.18 -0.23
N VAL A 67 13.59 -8.19 1.06
CA VAL A 67 12.91 -7.09 1.74
C VAL A 67 13.55 -6.78 3.10
N GLN A 68 13.60 -5.49 3.47
CA GLN A 68 14.00 -5.06 4.81
C GLN A 68 12.77 -5.00 5.71
N ILE A 69 12.68 -5.92 6.69
CA ILE A 69 11.59 -5.96 7.65
C ILE A 69 11.90 -5.00 8.80
N LEU A 70 11.11 -3.96 8.93
CA LEU A 70 11.20 -2.90 9.94
C LEU A 70 9.99 -2.96 10.87
N VAL A 71 10.26 -3.06 12.17
CA VAL A 71 9.23 -2.94 13.21
C VAL A 71 9.39 -1.57 13.83
N VAL A 72 8.38 -0.71 13.65
CA VAL A 72 8.47 0.73 13.91
C VAL A 72 7.36 1.23 14.83
N ASP A 73 7.59 2.37 15.46
CA ASP A 73 6.55 3.18 16.07
C ASP A 73 5.93 4.16 15.04
N ARG A 74 4.91 4.92 15.45
CA ARG A 74 4.26 5.91 14.57
C ARG A 74 5.23 7.01 14.08
N PRO A 75 6.08 7.60 14.94
CA PRO A 75 7.13 8.53 14.51
C PRO A 75 8.09 7.95 13.47
N GLY A 76 8.53 6.70 13.64
CA GLY A 76 9.40 6.00 12.70
C GLY A 76 8.73 5.77 11.34
N TRP A 77 7.46 5.37 11.36
CA TRP A 77 6.65 5.25 10.15
C TRP A 77 6.51 6.60 9.40
N ILE A 78 6.27 7.71 10.12
CA ILE A 78 6.17 9.05 9.55
C ILE A 78 7.49 9.45 8.88
N ALA A 79 8.62 9.23 9.55
CA ALA A 79 9.94 9.57 9.00
C ALA A 79 10.20 8.83 7.68
N ALA A 80 9.97 7.52 7.66
CA ALA A 80 10.14 6.71 6.45
C ALA A 80 9.22 7.16 5.30
N ASN A 81 7.96 7.46 5.60
CA ASN A 81 7.00 7.90 4.57
C ASN A 81 7.25 9.34 4.09
N SER A 82 7.82 10.21 4.91
CA SER A 82 8.24 11.55 4.47
C SER A 82 9.32 11.47 3.40
N GLU A 83 10.25 10.52 3.53
CA GLU A 83 11.28 10.24 2.52
C GLU A 83 10.68 9.67 1.23
N SER A 84 9.88 8.61 1.34
CA SER A 84 9.29 7.93 0.18
C SER A 84 8.36 8.85 -0.61
N LEU A 85 7.57 9.69 0.07
CA LEU A 85 6.66 10.62 -0.58
C LEU A 85 7.40 11.67 -1.42
N GLN A 86 8.59 12.12 -0.99
CA GLN A 86 9.44 13.02 -1.79
C GLN A 86 9.79 12.34 -3.13
N VAL A 87 10.21 11.08 -3.08
CA VAL A 87 10.57 10.29 -4.28
C VAL A 87 9.36 10.08 -5.19
N MET A 88 8.21 9.75 -4.63
CA MET A 88 6.98 9.52 -5.40
C MET A 88 6.46 10.77 -6.10
N LEU A 89 6.65 11.96 -5.51
CA LEU A 89 6.18 13.22 -6.10
C LEU A 89 7.18 13.82 -7.09
N GLU A 90 8.45 13.44 -7.03
CA GLU A 90 9.51 14.01 -7.88
C GLU A 90 9.20 13.95 -9.39
N PRO A 91 8.71 12.83 -9.98
CA PRO A 91 8.38 12.80 -11.41
C PRO A 91 7.33 13.81 -11.82
N ALA A 92 6.27 13.99 -11.01
CA ALA A 92 5.22 14.96 -11.29
C ALA A 92 5.76 16.39 -11.28
N PHE A 93 6.60 16.71 -10.29
CA PHE A 93 7.17 18.04 -10.17
C PHE A 93 8.25 18.36 -11.23
N ASN A 94 9.04 17.38 -11.65
CA ASN A 94 9.98 17.56 -12.75
C ASN A 94 9.24 17.90 -14.05
N ARG A 95 8.12 17.23 -14.33
CA ARG A 95 7.27 17.57 -15.49
C ARG A 95 6.63 18.96 -15.37
N ILE A 96 6.21 19.35 -14.17
CA ILE A 96 5.72 20.73 -13.94
C ILE A 96 6.84 21.75 -14.17
N ALA A 97 8.07 21.44 -13.75
CA ALA A 97 9.24 22.31 -13.93
C ALA A 97 9.56 22.56 -15.41
N GLU A 98 9.53 21.51 -16.22
CA GLU A 98 9.75 21.60 -17.66
C GLU A 98 8.70 22.48 -18.39
N MET A 99 7.49 22.56 -17.82
CA MET A 99 6.36 23.26 -18.43
C MET A 99 6.22 24.71 -17.93
N ASN A 100 6.60 24.99 -16.70
CA ASN A 100 6.47 26.31 -16.07
C ASN A 100 7.50 26.53 -14.97
N GLU A 101 8.68 27.06 -15.36
CA GLU A 101 9.81 27.29 -14.46
C GLU A 101 9.50 28.32 -13.35
N ASP A 102 8.67 29.32 -13.65
CA ASP A 102 8.32 30.35 -12.66
C ASP A 102 7.38 29.82 -11.58
N LEU A 103 6.44 28.94 -11.95
CA LEU A 103 5.57 28.25 -10.98
C LEU A 103 6.41 27.39 -10.05
N VAL A 104 7.40 26.69 -10.58
CA VAL A 104 8.30 25.84 -9.80
C VAL A 104 9.19 26.65 -8.84
N LYS A 105 9.70 27.80 -9.28
CA LYS A 105 10.44 28.71 -8.39
C LYS A 105 9.55 29.21 -7.24
N SER A 106 8.28 29.47 -7.51
CA SER A 106 7.30 29.85 -6.48
C SER A 106 7.01 28.71 -5.50
N ILE A 107 6.78 27.49 -6.00
CA ILE A 107 6.53 26.30 -5.17
C ILE A 107 7.77 25.90 -4.37
N GLY A 108 8.96 26.01 -4.99
CA GLY A 108 10.25 25.65 -4.38
C GLY A 108 10.82 26.72 -3.46
N SER A 109 10.12 27.83 -3.21
CA SER A 109 10.56 28.80 -2.22
C SER A 109 10.59 28.17 -0.81
N ASP A 110 11.58 28.55 0.00
CA ASP A 110 11.79 27.98 1.34
C ASP A 110 10.54 28.09 2.23
N VAL A 111 9.77 29.16 2.10
CA VAL A 111 8.54 29.40 2.85
C VAL A 111 7.43 28.42 2.40
N THR A 112 7.25 28.28 1.09
CA THR A 112 6.22 27.37 0.52
C THR A 112 6.56 25.91 0.81
N ALA A 113 7.84 25.52 0.68
CA ALA A 113 8.30 24.17 0.97
C ALA A 113 8.13 23.80 2.46
N ARG A 114 8.33 24.74 3.38
CA ARG A 114 8.07 24.53 4.82
C ARG A 114 6.58 24.41 5.13
N PHE A 115 5.76 25.26 4.52
CA PHE A 115 4.31 25.21 4.72
C PHE A 115 3.71 23.91 4.18
N SER A 116 4.10 23.49 2.97
CA SER A 116 3.68 22.20 2.41
C SER A 116 4.22 21.02 3.22
N GLY A 117 5.45 21.12 3.76
CA GLY A 117 6.00 20.12 4.67
C GLY A 117 5.15 19.94 5.94
N ALA A 118 4.70 21.02 6.56
CA ALA A 118 3.83 20.95 7.74
C ALA A 118 2.46 20.30 7.42
N GLN A 119 1.88 20.61 6.26
CA GLN A 119 0.63 19.97 5.82
C GLN A 119 0.81 18.47 5.56
N VAL A 120 1.87 18.07 4.87
CA VAL A 120 2.23 16.67 4.66
C VAL A 120 2.42 15.97 6.00
N GLY A 121 3.16 16.57 6.93
CA GLY A 121 3.37 16.03 8.27
C GLY A 121 2.07 15.80 9.04
N ALA A 122 1.11 16.72 8.96
CA ALA A 122 -0.20 16.58 9.59
C ALA A 122 -1.01 15.42 8.99
N VAL A 123 -0.95 15.24 7.67
CA VAL A 123 -1.58 14.09 6.98
C VAL A 123 -0.92 12.80 7.42
N LEU A 124 0.42 12.73 7.41
CA LEU A 124 1.16 11.54 7.84
C LEU A 124 0.89 11.19 9.31
N ALA A 125 0.76 12.19 10.20
CA ALA A 125 0.38 11.96 11.60
C ALA A 125 -0.98 11.28 11.74
N PHE A 126 -1.97 11.69 10.94
CA PHE A 126 -3.28 11.05 10.92
C PHE A 126 -3.18 9.61 10.42
N LEU A 127 -2.45 9.37 9.33
CA LEU A 127 -2.29 8.05 8.71
C LEU A 127 -1.53 7.09 9.61
N ALA A 128 -0.48 7.56 10.27
CA ALA A 128 0.33 6.78 11.20
C ALA A 128 -0.49 6.15 12.34
N THR A 129 -1.71 6.64 12.62
CA THR A 129 -2.61 6.04 13.63
C THR A 129 -3.48 4.91 13.08
N LYS A 130 -3.47 4.64 11.77
CA LYS A 130 -4.41 3.74 11.09
C LYS A 130 -3.74 2.51 10.50
N VAL A 131 -2.51 2.65 10.04
CA VAL A 131 -1.75 1.64 9.31
C VAL A 131 -1.21 0.59 10.27
N LEU A 132 -1.48 -0.70 10.04
CA LEU A 132 -0.92 -1.82 10.82
C LEU A 132 0.44 -2.23 10.26
N GLY A 133 0.57 -2.24 8.96
CA GLY A 133 1.79 -2.46 8.21
C GLY A 133 1.74 -1.75 6.87
N GLN A 134 2.87 -1.75 6.17
CA GLN A 134 2.99 -1.15 4.85
C GLN A 134 4.21 -1.73 4.13
N PHE A 135 3.99 -2.25 2.95
CA PHE A 135 5.07 -2.46 2.00
C PHE A 135 5.38 -1.15 1.26
N GLU A 136 6.66 -0.81 1.19
CA GLU A 136 7.14 0.43 0.61
C GLU A 136 8.28 0.14 -0.41
N PRO A 137 7.98 0.12 -1.72
CA PRO A 137 8.95 -0.22 -2.76
C PRO A 137 9.84 0.95 -3.19
N TYR A 138 9.48 2.20 -2.85
CA TYR A 138 10.11 3.40 -3.43
C TYR A 138 11.41 3.82 -2.74
N ALA A 139 11.64 3.39 -1.48
CA ALA A 139 12.88 3.69 -0.76
C ALA A 139 14.13 3.15 -1.47
N ALA A 140 14.02 1.98 -2.08
CA ALA A 140 15.11 1.41 -2.86
C ALA A 140 15.51 2.32 -4.03
N ARG A 141 14.54 2.98 -4.65
CA ARG A 141 14.75 3.95 -5.75
C ARG A 141 15.43 5.23 -5.26
N ALA A 142 15.00 5.77 -4.11
CA ALA A 142 15.62 6.94 -3.50
C ALA A 142 17.13 6.75 -3.29
N ALA A 143 17.50 5.52 -2.93
CA ALA A 143 18.90 5.13 -2.72
C ALA A 143 19.61 4.65 -4.00
N GLY A 144 19.03 4.86 -5.19
CA GLY A 144 19.59 4.40 -6.47
C GLY A 144 19.65 2.86 -6.56
N ASN A 145 18.66 2.16 -6.02
CA ASN A 145 18.55 0.70 -5.92
C ASN A 145 19.69 0.02 -5.13
N LYS A 146 20.33 0.77 -4.24
CA LYS A 146 21.38 0.23 -3.34
C LYS A 146 20.80 -0.34 -2.04
N THR A 147 19.53 -0.11 -1.77
CA THR A 147 18.81 -0.63 -0.61
C THR A 147 17.66 -1.51 -1.06
N LYS A 148 17.19 -2.36 -0.16
CA LYS A 148 16.01 -3.20 -0.40
C LYS A 148 14.73 -2.40 -0.17
N PRO A 149 13.61 -2.78 -0.80
CA PRO A 149 12.30 -2.27 -0.41
C PRO A 149 12.02 -2.55 1.07
N ARG A 150 11.16 -1.77 1.68
CA ARG A 150 10.88 -1.83 3.11
C ARG A 150 9.49 -2.42 3.38
N LEU A 151 9.42 -3.37 4.30
CA LEU A 151 8.19 -3.80 4.95
C LEU A 151 8.16 -3.22 6.35
N MET A 152 7.24 -2.32 6.63
CA MET A 152 7.09 -1.70 7.94
C MET A 152 5.89 -2.28 8.68
N LEU A 153 6.08 -2.66 9.95
CA LEU A 153 5.03 -3.11 10.86
C LEU A 153 4.93 -2.14 12.03
N VAL A 154 3.73 -1.58 12.26
CA VAL A 154 3.53 -0.47 13.19
C VAL A 154 3.03 -0.98 14.54
N VAL A 155 3.95 -1.27 15.45
CA VAL A 155 3.71 -1.91 16.76
C VAL A 155 2.54 -1.28 17.54
N PRO A 156 2.51 0.04 17.80
CA PRO A 156 1.45 0.62 18.61
C PRO A 156 0.05 0.47 17.99
N ASN A 157 -0.04 0.33 16.68
CA ASN A 157 -1.32 0.13 16.01
C ASN A 157 -1.77 -1.32 16.07
N VAL A 158 -0.84 -2.26 15.89
CA VAL A 158 -1.12 -3.70 16.05
C VAL A 158 -1.62 -3.97 17.46
N MET A 159 -0.93 -3.46 18.49
CA MET A 159 -1.37 -3.56 19.89
C MET A 159 -2.76 -2.98 20.08
N THR A 160 -2.99 -1.74 19.60
CA THR A 160 -4.29 -1.04 19.75
C THR A 160 -5.43 -1.84 19.15
N VAL A 161 -5.26 -2.34 17.92
CA VAL A 161 -6.32 -3.09 17.21
C VAL A 161 -6.54 -4.46 17.83
N ARG A 162 -5.46 -5.16 18.22
CA ARG A 162 -5.55 -6.42 18.96
C ARG A 162 -6.39 -6.29 20.22
N ASP A 163 -6.08 -5.28 21.03
CA ASP A 163 -6.76 -5.06 22.32
C ASP A 163 -8.21 -4.60 22.12
N GLU A 164 -8.47 -3.70 21.17
CA GLU A 164 -9.80 -3.24 20.77
C GLU A 164 -10.69 -4.41 20.33
N LEU A 165 -10.13 -5.32 19.53
CA LEU A 165 -10.83 -6.48 19.01
C LEU A 165 -10.68 -7.73 19.88
N LYS A 166 -9.95 -7.67 21.01
CA LYS A 166 -9.70 -8.79 21.94
C LYS A 166 -9.18 -10.03 21.21
N LEU A 167 -8.20 -9.86 20.33
CA LEU A 167 -7.61 -10.92 19.52
C LEU A 167 -6.46 -11.60 20.26
N ASP A 168 -6.20 -12.86 19.89
CA ASP A 168 -4.98 -13.54 20.29
C ASP A 168 -3.76 -12.81 19.73
N ALA A 169 -2.70 -12.68 20.53
CA ALA A 169 -1.56 -11.84 20.18
C ALA A 169 -0.67 -12.49 19.13
N GLU A 170 -0.43 -13.79 19.22
CA GLU A 170 0.43 -14.52 18.26
C GLU A 170 -0.26 -14.66 16.91
N ASP A 171 -1.51 -15.09 16.92
CA ASP A 171 -2.33 -15.24 15.72
C ASP A 171 -2.48 -13.91 14.98
N PHE A 172 -2.71 -12.81 15.72
CA PHE A 172 -2.93 -11.52 15.08
C PHE A 172 -1.63 -10.93 14.50
N ARG A 173 -0.49 -11.07 15.19
CA ARG A 173 0.83 -10.68 14.66
C ARG A 173 1.14 -11.43 13.38
N PHE A 174 0.94 -12.74 13.38
CA PHE A 174 1.16 -13.56 12.19
C PHE A 174 0.22 -13.16 11.04
N TRP A 175 -1.05 -12.94 11.34
CA TRP A 175 -2.06 -12.54 10.37
C TRP A 175 -1.69 -11.21 9.69
N VAL A 176 -1.30 -10.18 10.47
CA VAL A 176 -0.85 -8.90 9.92
C VAL A 176 0.43 -9.08 9.08
N ALA A 177 1.39 -9.82 9.58
CA ALA A 177 2.66 -10.05 8.89
C ALA A 177 2.46 -10.78 7.54
N LEU A 178 1.60 -11.79 7.51
CA LEU A 178 1.29 -12.53 6.28
C LEU A 178 0.60 -11.63 5.24
N HIS A 179 -0.33 -10.78 5.66
CA HIS A 179 -0.97 -9.79 4.78
C HIS A 179 0.06 -8.88 4.11
N GLU A 180 0.95 -8.30 4.88
CA GLU A 180 1.96 -7.38 4.37
C GLU A 180 3.01 -8.08 3.48
N LEU A 181 3.41 -9.31 3.84
CA LEU A 181 4.31 -10.12 3.02
C LEU A 181 3.66 -10.54 1.68
N THR A 182 2.35 -10.69 1.65
CA THR A 182 1.65 -10.91 0.37
C THR A 182 1.83 -9.73 -0.57
N HIS A 183 1.81 -8.49 -0.06
CA HIS A 183 2.12 -7.33 -0.89
C HIS A 183 3.58 -7.34 -1.36
N VAL A 184 4.52 -7.71 -0.50
CA VAL A 184 5.94 -7.88 -0.95
C VAL A 184 6.03 -8.90 -2.07
N ALA A 185 5.34 -10.05 -1.95
CA ALA A 185 5.35 -11.11 -2.95
C ALA A 185 4.76 -10.64 -4.30
N GLN A 186 3.65 -9.88 -4.28
CA GLN A 186 3.04 -9.29 -5.48
C GLN A 186 4.01 -8.39 -6.24
N PHE A 187 4.69 -7.48 -5.54
CA PHE A 187 5.65 -6.57 -6.17
C PHE A 187 6.96 -7.26 -6.55
N SER A 188 7.37 -8.33 -5.85
CA SER A 188 8.50 -9.16 -6.25
C SER A 188 8.22 -9.91 -7.55
N GLN A 189 6.99 -10.41 -7.73
CA GLN A 189 6.55 -11.06 -8.95
C GLN A 189 6.35 -10.08 -10.10
N ALA A 190 5.91 -8.86 -9.81
CA ALA A 190 5.65 -7.81 -10.78
C ALA A 190 6.55 -6.57 -10.54
N PRO A 191 7.86 -6.61 -10.87
CA PRO A 191 8.78 -5.48 -10.63
C PRO A 191 8.37 -4.18 -11.33
N TRP A 192 7.61 -4.27 -12.41
CA TRP A 192 7.06 -3.14 -13.17
C TRP A 192 5.91 -2.42 -12.44
N LEU A 193 5.29 -3.07 -11.44
CA LEU A 193 4.03 -2.59 -10.83
C LEU A 193 4.21 -1.27 -10.07
N ALA A 194 5.33 -1.10 -9.35
CA ALA A 194 5.63 0.14 -8.65
C ALA A 194 5.73 1.33 -9.62
N ASP A 195 6.36 1.12 -10.78
CA ASP A 195 6.49 2.13 -11.83
C ASP A 195 5.15 2.44 -12.47
N HIS A 196 4.38 1.42 -12.80
CA HIS A 196 3.05 1.57 -13.37
C HIS A 196 2.11 2.38 -12.47
N ILE A 197 2.10 2.11 -11.16
CA ILE A 197 1.31 2.87 -10.18
C ILE A 197 1.80 4.31 -10.11
N LEU A 198 3.11 4.54 -10.04
CA LEU A 198 3.70 5.86 -9.93
C LEU A 198 3.44 6.71 -11.18
N ASP A 199 3.61 6.15 -12.37
CA ASP A 199 3.37 6.85 -13.64
C ASP A 199 1.88 7.21 -13.80
N THR A 200 0.98 6.27 -13.49
CA THR A 200 -0.47 6.50 -13.54
C THR A 200 -0.89 7.58 -12.52
N ALA A 201 -0.36 7.53 -11.30
CA ALA A 201 -0.63 8.53 -10.26
C ALA A 201 -0.04 9.90 -10.64
N THR A 202 1.15 9.93 -11.25
CA THR A 202 1.79 11.15 -11.75
C THR A 202 0.93 11.83 -12.82
N GLU A 203 0.47 11.07 -13.82
CA GLU A 203 -0.40 11.62 -14.87
C GLU A 203 -1.73 12.12 -14.29
N PHE A 204 -2.33 11.35 -13.38
CA PHE A 204 -3.56 11.77 -12.68
C PHE A 204 -3.38 13.08 -11.91
N LEU A 205 -2.28 13.23 -11.17
CA LEU A 205 -1.96 14.45 -10.44
C LEU A 205 -1.77 15.64 -11.37
N LEU A 206 -1.00 15.48 -12.46
CA LEU A 206 -0.74 16.54 -13.43
C LEU A 206 -2.03 17.03 -14.10
N LEU A 207 -2.92 16.13 -14.49
CA LEU A 207 -4.22 16.49 -15.09
C LEU A 207 -5.10 17.28 -14.11
N ASN A 208 -5.03 17.00 -12.81
CA ASN A 208 -5.85 17.67 -11.81
C ASN A 208 -5.24 18.99 -11.30
N LEU A 209 -3.92 19.04 -11.11
CA LEU A 209 -3.24 20.23 -10.56
C LEU A 209 -2.97 21.30 -11.60
N MET A 210 -2.81 20.93 -12.87
CA MET A 210 -2.43 21.86 -13.94
C MET A 210 -3.41 21.78 -15.14
N PRO A 211 -4.63 22.30 -15.00
CA PRO A 211 -5.58 22.31 -16.09
C PRO A 211 -5.07 23.21 -17.24
N GLY A 212 -4.68 22.61 -18.35
CA GLY A 212 -4.22 23.30 -19.57
C GLY A 212 -2.77 23.09 -19.96
N SER A 213 -1.96 22.40 -19.14
CA SER A 213 -0.52 22.27 -19.38
C SER A 213 -0.08 20.90 -19.93
N VAL A 214 -0.84 19.83 -19.71
CA VAL A 214 -0.35 18.46 -20.00
C VAL A 214 -0.57 18.01 -21.46
N GLN A 215 -1.60 18.54 -22.13
CA GLN A 215 -1.87 18.31 -23.56
C GLN A 215 -2.92 19.30 -24.04
N LYS A 216 -3.01 19.52 -25.38
CA LYS A 216 -4.10 20.27 -26.01
C LYS A 216 -5.44 19.49 -25.93
N MET A 217 -5.82 19.05 -24.73
CA MET A 217 -7.08 18.35 -24.48
C MET A 217 -8.21 19.35 -24.23
N ASN A 218 -9.38 19.10 -24.82
CA ASN A 218 -10.58 19.80 -24.40
C ASN A 218 -11.11 19.26 -23.06
N ALA A 219 -12.08 19.97 -22.46
CA ALA A 219 -12.61 19.61 -21.15
C ALA A 219 -13.18 18.17 -21.08
N SER A 220 -13.83 17.72 -22.16
CA SER A 220 -14.40 16.36 -22.23
C SER A 220 -13.32 15.29 -22.30
N GLN A 221 -12.28 15.50 -23.10
CA GLN A 221 -11.14 14.59 -23.19
C GLN A 221 -10.39 14.51 -21.85
N LYS A 222 -10.19 15.65 -21.18
CA LYS A 222 -9.57 15.68 -19.85
C LYS A 222 -10.38 14.90 -18.83
N ALA A 223 -11.71 15.12 -18.78
CA ALA A 223 -12.58 14.40 -17.85
C ALA A 223 -12.57 12.88 -18.11
N ALA A 224 -12.60 12.46 -19.38
CA ALA A 224 -12.52 11.06 -19.76
C ALA A 224 -11.19 10.43 -19.32
N ARG A 225 -10.04 11.11 -19.58
CA ARG A 225 -8.72 10.61 -19.19
C ARG A 225 -8.54 10.55 -17.66
N THR A 226 -9.01 11.57 -16.93
CA THR A 226 -9.01 11.57 -15.46
C THR A 226 -9.77 10.36 -14.91
N LYS A 227 -10.97 10.10 -15.46
CA LYS A 227 -11.78 8.94 -15.04
C LYS A 227 -11.11 7.60 -15.38
N GLU A 228 -10.43 7.51 -16.50
CA GLU A 228 -9.68 6.31 -16.91
C GLU A 228 -8.52 6.03 -15.93
N LEU A 229 -7.70 7.04 -15.61
CA LEU A 229 -6.58 6.91 -14.66
C LEU A 229 -7.07 6.58 -13.25
N GLU A 230 -8.17 7.20 -12.81
CA GLU A 230 -8.84 6.85 -11.55
C GLU A 230 -9.27 5.39 -11.52
N SER A 231 -9.87 4.92 -12.62
CA SER A 231 -10.29 3.53 -12.80
C SER A 231 -9.10 2.56 -12.73
N GLN A 232 -7.99 2.88 -13.40
CA GLN A 232 -6.77 2.08 -13.38
C GLN A 232 -6.19 1.98 -11.96
N LEU A 233 -5.99 3.11 -11.27
CA LEU A 233 -5.48 3.13 -9.89
C LEU A 233 -6.38 2.33 -8.94
N THR A 234 -7.69 2.55 -9.04
CA THR A 234 -8.66 1.83 -8.20
C THR A 234 -8.66 0.33 -8.51
N GLY A 235 -8.58 -0.05 -9.78
CA GLY A 235 -8.52 -1.45 -10.22
C GLY A 235 -7.30 -2.17 -9.66
N VAL A 236 -6.12 -1.57 -9.79
CA VAL A 236 -4.87 -2.13 -9.26
C VAL A 236 -4.93 -2.28 -7.74
N MET A 237 -5.38 -1.26 -7.01
CA MET A 237 -5.49 -1.33 -5.56
C MET A 237 -6.51 -2.38 -5.12
N SER A 238 -7.65 -2.49 -5.83
CA SER A 238 -8.65 -3.53 -5.55
C SER A 238 -8.12 -4.94 -5.80
N LEU A 239 -7.31 -5.13 -6.84
CA LEU A 239 -6.64 -6.39 -7.14
C LEU A 239 -5.63 -6.77 -6.04
N LEU A 240 -4.75 -5.84 -5.65
CA LEU A 240 -3.73 -6.07 -4.62
C LEU A 240 -4.37 -6.53 -3.30
N GLU A 241 -5.33 -5.75 -2.81
CA GLU A 241 -6.06 -6.06 -1.58
C GLU A 241 -6.92 -7.32 -1.71
N GLY A 242 -7.56 -7.50 -2.87
CA GLY A 242 -8.38 -8.68 -3.15
C GLY A 242 -7.57 -9.97 -3.11
N HIS A 243 -6.39 -9.98 -3.74
CA HIS A 243 -5.48 -11.11 -3.70
C HIS A 243 -4.96 -11.37 -2.27
N ALA A 244 -4.53 -10.32 -1.56
CA ALA A 244 -4.10 -10.46 -0.16
C ALA A 244 -5.22 -11.05 0.71
N ASN A 245 -6.46 -10.62 0.53
CA ASN A 245 -7.61 -11.17 1.25
C ASN A 245 -7.87 -12.66 0.93
N VAL A 246 -7.72 -13.08 -0.33
CA VAL A 246 -7.86 -14.49 -0.72
C VAL A 246 -6.76 -15.34 -0.08
N ILE A 247 -5.52 -14.86 -0.05
CA ILE A 247 -4.42 -15.53 0.67
C ILE A 247 -4.75 -15.66 2.17
N MET A 248 -5.26 -14.59 2.78
CA MET A 248 -5.64 -14.60 4.19
C MET A 248 -6.80 -15.56 4.49
N ASP A 249 -7.72 -15.73 3.54
CA ASP A 249 -8.84 -16.69 3.69
C ASP A 249 -8.40 -18.15 3.49
N ALA A 250 -7.29 -18.38 2.80
CA ALA A 250 -6.70 -19.71 2.60
C ALA A 250 -5.89 -20.23 3.80
N VAL A 251 -5.65 -19.39 4.82
CA VAL A 251 -4.89 -19.77 6.02
C VAL A 251 -5.60 -20.87 6.81
N ASP A 252 -4.90 -21.98 7.07
CA ASP A 252 -5.42 -23.08 7.88
C ASP A 252 -5.52 -22.69 9.36
N ARG A 253 -6.58 -23.18 10.02
CA ARG A 253 -6.77 -23.07 11.48
C ARG A 253 -5.68 -23.79 12.30
N LYS A 254 -4.93 -24.70 11.69
CA LYS A 254 -3.74 -25.30 12.35
C LYS A 254 -2.62 -24.30 12.49
N LEU A 255 -2.49 -23.39 11.53
CA LEU A 255 -1.49 -22.33 11.52
C LEU A 255 -1.94 -21.12 12.36
N VAL A 256 -3.19 -20.66 12.17
CA VAL A 256 -3.78 -19.54 12.91
C VAL A 256 -5.12 -20.00 13.51
N PRO A 257 -5.14 -20.56 14.72
CA PRO A 257 -6.34 -21.10 15.36
C PRO A 257 -7.52 -20.15 15.40
N SER A 258 -7.25 -18.85 15.62
CA SER A 258 -8.28 -17.82 15.74
C SER A 258 -8.58 -17.09 14.40
N VAL A 259 -8.13 -17.56 13.24
CA VAL A 259 -8.25 -16.86 11.94
C VAL A 259 -9.69 -16.43 11.62
N LYS A 260 -10.69 -17.28 11.88
CA LYS A 260 -12.10 -16.93 11.66
C LYS A 260 -12.58 -15.80 12.56
N THR A 261 -12.12 -15.79 13.81
CA THR A 261 -12.44 -14.74 14.78
C THR A 261 -11.78 -13.42 14.38
N ILE A 262 -10.51 -13.47 13.95
CA ILE A 262 -9.78 -12.30 13.44
C ILE A 262 -10.55 -11.72 12.25
N ARG A 263 -10.87 -12.56 11.25
CA ARG A 263 -11.56 -12.13 10.04
C ARG A 263 -12.90 -11.47 10.35
N GLN A 264 -13.76 -12.14 11.12
CA GLN A 264 -15.06 -11.62 11.49
C GLN A 264 -14.96 -10.24 12.17
N ARG A 265 -14.12 -10.13 13.21
CA ARG A 265 -13.99 -8.88 14.00
C ARG A 265 -13.36 -7.75 13.17
N PHE A 266 -12.42 -8.10 12.29
CA PHE A 266 -11.81 -7.14 11.39
C PHE A 266 -12.80 -6.63 10.34
N ASP A 267 -13.63 -7.50 9.77
CA ASP A 267 -14.70 -7.12 8.83
C ASP A 267 -15.76 -6.23 9.49
N GLU A 268 -16.18 -6.56 10.72
CA GLU A 268 -17.10 -5.72 11.52
C GLU A 268 -16.52 -4.33 11.80
N ARG A 269 -15.21 -4.26 12.12
CA ARG A 269 -14.49 -3.00 12.32
C ARG A 269 -14.39 -2.18 11.03
N SER A 270 -14.05 -2.83 9.93
CA SER A 270 -13.90 -2.20 8.61
C SER A 270 -15.23 -1.67 8.07
N ALA A 271 -16.33 -2.36 8.34
CA ALA A 271 -17.69 -1.91 7.99
C ALA A 271 -18.07 -0.62 8.71
N LYS A 272 -17.61 -0.42 9.95
CA LYS A 272 -17.84 0.79 10.75
C LYS A 272 -16.89 1.94 10.41
N HIS A 273 -15.67 1.63 9.96
CA HIS A 273 -14.60 2.60 9.75
C HIS A 273 -13.94 2.39 8.38
N ASN A 274 -14.54 2.89 7.31
CA ASN A 274 -13.93 2.86 5.96
C ASN A 274 -12.73 3.82 5.86
N TRP A 275 -11.67 3.55 6.65
CA TRP A 275 -10.50 4.43 6.77
C TRP A 275 -9.63 4.42 5.50
N PHE A 276 -9.52 3.27 4.83
CA PHE A 276 -8.69 3.15 3.64
C PHE A 276 -9.28 3.91 2.43
N GLY A 277 -10.58 3.80 2.21
CA GLY A 277 -11.26 4.62 1.20
C GLY A 277 -11.24 6.12 1.51
N GLN A 278 -11.31 6.49 2.82
CA GLN A 278 -11.12 7.86 3.25
C GLN A 278 -9.68 8.35 3.04
N LEU A 279 -8.70 7.45 3.18
CA LEU A 279 -7.28 7.70 2.96
C LEU A 279 -7.01 8.01 1.49
N LEU A 280 -7.42 7.14 0.57
CA LEU A 280 -7.28 7.35 -0.87
C LEU A 280 -7.95 8.65 -1.31
N ARG A 281 -9.15 8.96 -0.79
CA ARG A 281 -9.83 10.21 -1.06
C ARG A 281 -9.03 11.44 -0.61
N LYS A 282 -8.41 11.38 0.58
CA LYS A 282 -7.63 12.52 1.11
C LYS A 282 -6.27 12.71 0.44
N ILE A 283 -5.61 11.62 0.04
CA ILE A 283 -4.25 11.69 -0.53
C ILE A 283 -4.28 11.90 -2.04
N ILE A 284 -5.15 11.20 -2.75
CA ILE A 284 -5.14 11.16 -4.22
C ILE A 284 -6.39 11.83 -4.80
N GLY A 285 -7.38 12.22 -3.95
CA GLY A 285 -8.66 12.76 -4.42
C GLY A 285 -9.59 11.71 -5.05
N LEU A 286 -9.27 10.43 -4.87
CA LEU A 286 -10.05 9.33 -5.42
C LEU A 286 -11.29 9.03 -4.57
N ASP A 287 -12.47 9.10 -5.16
CA ASP A 287 -13.74 8.68 -4.53
C ASP A 287 -13.90 7.14 -4.55
N ALA A 288 -12.87 6.42 -4.10
CA ALA A 288 -12.94 4.96 -3.99
C ALA A 288 -14.00 4.57 -2.95
N LYS A 289 -15.10 4.01 -3.43
CA LYS A 289 -16.19 3.52 -2.57
C LYS A 289 -15.76 2.19 -1.94
N ALA A 290 -16.07 1.98 -0.64
CA ALA A 290 -15.82 0.72 0.06
C ALA A 290 -16.34 -0.53 -0.67
N LYS A 291 -17.32 -0.36 -1.55
CA LYS A 291 -17.85 -1.41 -2.43
C LYS A 291 -16.78 -1.96 -3.40
N GLN A 292 -15.85 -1.14 -3.88
CA GLN A 292 -14.84 -1.53 -4.87
C GLN A 292 -13.78 -2.50 -4.32
N TYR A 293 -13.41 -2.38 -3.04
CA TYR A 293 -12.47 -3.35 -2.41
C TYR A 293 -13.08 -4.74 -2.23
N LYS A 294 -14.39 -4.81 -1.90
CA LYS A 294 -15.09 -6.10 -1.86
C LYS A 294 -15.21 -6.75 -3.24
N GLN A 295 -15.27 -5.93 -4.30
CA GLN A 295 -15.26 -6.41 -5.69
C GLN A 295 -13.92 -7.04 -6.05
N GLY A 296 -12.78 -6.48 -5.60
CA GLY A 296 -11.45 -7.05 -5.82
C GLY A 296 -11.32 -8.47 -5.26
N GLN A 297 -11.71 -8.69 -4.00
CA GLN A 297 -11.70 -10.01 -3.39
C GLN A 297 -12.65 -10.98 -4.10
N ALA A 298 -13.87 -10.55 -4.42
CA ALA A 298 -14.84 -11.38 -5.12
C ALA A 298 -14.33 -11.78 -6.52
N PHE A 299 -13.70 -10.86 -7.24
CA PHE A 299 -13.07 -11.11 -8.52
C PHE A 299 -11.95 -12.15 -8.41
N VAL A 300 -10.98 -11.94 -7.51
CA VAL A 300 -9.86 -12.88 -7.34
C VAL A 300 -10.36 -14.25 -6.93
N SER A 301 -11.28 -14.35 -5.96
CA SER A 301 -11.89 -15.63 -5.57
C SER A 301 -12.56 -16.31 -6.76
N ALA A 302 -13.35 -15.57 -7.54
CA ALA A 302 -14.07 -16.12 -8.70
C ALA A 302 -13.12 -16.62 -9.80
N VAL A 303 -12.00 -15.94 -10.04
CA VAL A 303 -10.99 -16.41 -11.00
C VAL A 303 -10.26 -17.63 -10.46
N VAL A 304 -9.78 -17.57 -9.20
CA VAL A 304 -9.06 -18.69 -8.57
C VAL A 304 -9.93 -19.95 -8.48
N ASP A 305 -11.21 -19.82 -8.18
CA ASP A 305 -12.16 -20.95 -8.14
C ASP A 305 -12.32 -21.61 -9.52
N ARG A 306 -12.17 -20.86 -10.64
CA ARG A 306 -12.33 -21.38 -12.00
C ARG A 306 -11.07 -21.99 -12.58
N ILE A 307 -9.93 -21.31 -12.39
CA ILE A 307 -8.67 -21.66 -13.08
C ILE A 307 -7.49 -21.96 -12.12
N GLY A 308 -7.67 -21.77 -10.82
CA GLY A 308 -6.60 -21.95 -9.83
C GLY A 308 -5.69 -20.76 -9.65
N MET A 309 -4.92 -20.75 -8.55
CA MET A 309 -4.03 -19.64 -8.18
C MET A 309 -2.85 -19.51 -9.15
N GLU A 310 -2.30 -20.60 -9.63
CA GLU A 310 -1.15 -20.60 -10.53
C GLU A 310 -1.48 -19.88 -11.85
N GLU A 311 -2.61 -20.21 -12.44
CA GLU A 311 -3.09 -19.59 -13.69
C GLU A 311 -3.53 -18.13 -13.47
N PHE A 312 -4.16 -17.83 -12.32
CA PHE A 312 -4.47 -16.45 -11.92
C PHE A 312 -3.21 -15.58 -11.88
N ASN A 313 -2.06 -16.13 -11.48
CA ASN A 313 -0.81 -15.39 -11.33
C ASN A 313 -0.28 -14.79 -12.65
N THR A 314 -0.82 -15.17 -13.80
CA THR A 314 -0.60 -14.49 -15.09
C THR A 314 -0.95 -12.98 -15.02
N VAL A 315 -1.80 -12.58 -14.07
CA VAL A 315 -2.13 -11.16 -13.82
C VAL A 315 -0.91 -10.30 -13.51
N TRP A 316 0.15 -10.89 -12.96
CA TRP A 316 1.36 -10.20 -12.53
C TRP A 316 2.45 -10.10 -13.61
N GLU A 317 2.27 -10.71 -14.77
CA GLU A 317 3.32 -10.78 -15.81
C GLU A 317 3.53 -9.44 -16.52
N GLN A 318 2.44 -8.72 -16.81
CA GLN A 318 2.50 -7.45 -17.55
C GLN A 318 1.30 -6.54 -17.25
N PRO A 319 1.44 -5.19 -17.44
CA PRO A 319 0.37 -4.25 -17.15
C PRO A 319 -0.96 -4.51 -17.88
N GLN A 320 -0.88 -5.09 -19.09
CA GLN A 320 -2.04 -5.42 -19.92
C GLN A 320 -2.92 -6.52 -19.32
N ASN A 321 -2.35 -7.35 -18.44
CA ASN A 321 -3.08 -8.41 -17.75
C ASN A 321 -3.87 -7.90 -16.54
N LEU A 322 -3.62 -6.66 -16.08
CA LEU A 322 -4.40 -6.07 -14.99
C LEU A 322 -5.89 -6.01 -15.38
N PRO A 323 -6.81 -6.33 -14.44
CA PRO A 323 -8.23 -6.22 -14.71
C PRO A 323 -8.66 -4.76 -14.86
N VAL A 324 -9.52 -4.50 -15.83
CA VAL A 324 -10.23 -3.22 -15.92
C VAL A 324 -11.49 -3.26 -15.05
N MET A 325 -12.04 -2.08 -14.71
CA MET A 325 -13.11 -1.97 -13.71
C MET A 325 -14.34 -2.85 -13.97
N ASN A 326 -14.74 -3.01 -15.23
CA ASN A 326 -15.87 -3.89 -15.58
C ASN A 326 -15.54 -5.39 -15.43
N GLU A 327 -14.27 -5.78 -15.55
CA GLU A 327 -13.84 -7.16 -15.35
C GLU A 327 -13.77 -7.53 -13.86
N LEU A 328 -13.63 -6.56 -12.96
CA LEU A 328 -13.77 -6.82 -11.52
C LEU A 328 -15.16 -7.32 -11.13
N GLU A 329 -16.17 -7.08 -11.97
CA GLU A 329 -17.53 -7.59 -11.82
C GLU A 329 -17.80 -8.83 -12.72
N ASP A 330 -16.89 -9.16 -13.63
CA ASP A 330 -17.01 -10.25 -14.62
C ASP A 330 -15.68 -10.99 -14.79
N ALA A 331 -15.44 -11.97 -13.92
CA ALA A 331 -14.23 -12.79 -13.94
C ALA A 331 -14.07 -13.58 -15.27
N ASP A 332 -15.17 -13.98 -15.92
CA ASP A 332 -15.12 -14.73 -17.18
C ASP A 332 -14.63 -13.84 -18.32
N ALA A 333 -14.98 -12.56 -18.33
CA ALA A 333 -14.46 -11.59 -19.31
C ALA A 333 -12.94 -11.43 -19.19
N TRP A 334 -12.40 -11.34 -17.96
CA TRP A 334 -10.97 -11.28 -17.73
C TRP A 334 -10.25 -12.56 -18.16
N ILE A 335 -10.76 -13.73 -17.76
CA ILE A 335 -10.21 -15.04 -18.17
C ILE A 335 -10.16 -15.15 -19.69
N ALA A 336 -11.25 -14.81 -20.38
CA ALA A 336 -11.32 -14.85 -21.84
C ALA A 336 -10.33 -13.91 -22.52
N ARG A 337 -9.96 -12.79 -21.89
CA ARG A 337 -8.99 -11.83 -22.48
C ARG A 337 -7.53 -12.20 -22.18
N VAL A 338 -7.24 -12.77 -21.02
CA VAL A 338 -5.86 -12.91 -20.53
C VAL A 338 -5.32 -14.33 -20.67
N ILE A 339 -6.18 -15.34 -20.55
CA ILE A 339 -5.78 -16.76 -20.44
C ILE A 339 -5.93 -17.50 -21.79
N GLN A 340 -6.40 -16.85 -22.84
CA GLN A 340 -6.56 -17.47 -24.17
C GLN A 340 -5.26 -17.83 -24.88
#